data_e4e4239498eb5d0186cc02bf99f3ca4b
#
_entry.id   e4e4239498eb5d0186cc02bf99f3ca4b
#
_cell.length_a   1.000
_cell.length_b   1.000
_cell.length_c   1.000
_cell.angle_alpha   90.00
_cell.angle_beta   90.00
_cell.angle_gamma   90.00
#
_symmetry.space_group_name_H-M   'P 1'
#
loop_
_entity.id
_entity.type
_entity.pdbx_description
1 polymer ?
#
loop_
_entity_poly.entity_id
_entity_poly.type
_entity_poly.pdbx_seq_one_letter_code
_entity_poly.pdbx_strand_id
1 'polypeptide(L)'
;MTDANYANWIGRQEVIDDDLCLAPALAAAAMLDDPATRFAPGSALPPLWQWFYFLPRVQQTMLGVDGHPQRGGFMPPIPYPRRMFAGARMRFHRPLLIGQPARRKAVIRDIRLKSGR
;
A
#
# COMPACT_ATOMS: atom_id res chain seq x y z
N MET A 1 12.43 -23.82 -16.05
CA MET A 1 11.50 -22.92 -15.41
C MET A 1 10.16 -22.94 -16.11
N THR A 2 9.18 -23.18 -15.38
CA THR A 2 7.84 -23.17 -15.91
C THR A 2 7.36 -21.73 -16.03
N ASP A 3 6.75 -21.46 -17.16
CA ASP A 3 6.01 -20.22 -17.32
C ASP A 3 4.79 -20.29 -16.41
N ALA A 4 4.98 -19.87 -15.17
CA ALA A 4 3.88 -19.81 -14.25
C ALA A 4 2.83 -18.85 -14.80
N ASN A 5 1.65 -19.39 -15.03
CA ASN A 5 0.55 -18.58 -15.50
C ASN A 5 -0.16 -17.95 -14.31
N TYR A 6 -0.03 -16.64 -14.18
CA TYR A 6 -0.68 -15.89 -13.10
C TYR A 6 -2.03 -15.31 -13.52
N ALA A 7 -2.60 -15.77 -14.62
CA ALA A 7 -3.88 -15.25 -15.11
C ALA A 7 -5.00 -15.36 -14.07
N ASN A 8 -4.97 -16.41 -13.24
CA ASN A 8 -5.96 -16.61 -12.18
C ASN A 8 -5.88 -15.57 -11.05
N TRP A 9 -4.78 -14.82 -11.01
CA TRP A 9 -4.59 -13.75 -10.01
C TRP A 9 -5.15 -12.42 -10.48
N ILE A 10 -5.41 -12.27 -11.77
CA ILE A 10 -6.00 -11.06 -12.34
C ILE A 10 -7.45 -10.95 -11.86
N GLY A 11 -7.85 -9.78 -11.40
CA GLY A 11 -9.16 -9.54 -10.83
C GLY A 11 -9.24 -9.77 -9.32
N ARG A 12 -8.21 -10.32 -8.70
CA ARG A 12 -8.17 -10.46 -7.24
C ARG A 12 -8.27 -9.12 -6.57
N GLN A 13 -8.96 -9.12 -5.43
CA GLN A 13 -9.18 -7.92 -4.65
C GLN A 13 -8.65 -8.10 -3.24
N GLU A 14 -8.18 -7.01 -2.69
CA GLU A 14 -7.82 -6.88 -1.30
C GLU A 14 -8.52 -5.65 -0.72
N VAL A 15 -9.12 -5.80 0.45
CA VAL A 15 -9.77 -4.70 1.16
C VAL A 15 -9.10 -4.56 2.52
N ILE A 16 -8.64 -3.37 2.83
CA ILE A 16 -8.06 -3.03 4.12
C ILE A 16 -8.78 -1.80 4.66
N ASP A 17 -9.31 -1.91 5.86
CA ASP A 17 -9.92 -0.79 6.57
C ASP A 17 -8.89 -0.17 7.51
N ASP A 18 -8.98 1.14 7.70
CA ASP A 18 -8.12 1.88 8.61
C ASP A 18 -8.95 2.98 9.28
N ASP A 19 -8.71 3.20 10.56
CA ASP A 19 -9.41 4.23 11.33
C ASP A 19 -8.85 5.63 11.10
N LEU A 20 -7.76 5.75 10.38
CA LEU A 20 -7.05 7.00 10.11
C LEU A 20 -6.77 7.80 11.38
N CYS A 21 -6.24 7.13 12.39
CA CYS A 21 -5.94 7.78 13.65
C CYS A 21 -4.84 8.85 13.52
N LEU A 22 -4.79 9.76 14.47
CA LEU A 22 -3.92 10.93 14.39
C LEU A 22 -2.43 10.60 14.45
N ALA A 23 -2.05 9.55 15.18
CA ALA A 23 -0.65 9.29 15.48
C ALA A 23 0.26 9.14 14.25
N PRO A 24 -0.09 8.38 13.20
CA PRO A 24 0.76 8.31 12.02
C PRO A 24 0.97 9.66 11.32
N ALA A 25 -0.04 10.51 11.29
CA ALA A 25 0.08 11.84 10.70
C ALA A 25 1.06 12.73 11.49
N LEU A 26 0.98 12.68 12.81
CA LEU A 26 1.93 13.41 13.66
C LEU A 26 3.36 12.89 13.50
N ALA A 27 3.52 11.59 13.43
CA ALA A 27 4.83 10.98 13.21
C ALA A 27 5.41 11.35 11.84
N ALA A 28 4.59 11.35 10.79
CA ALA A 28 5.02 11.74 9.45
C ALA A 28 5.41 13.22 9.39
N ALA A 29 4.63 14.09 10.01
CA ALA A 29 4.95 15.51 10.09
C ALA A 29 6.30 15.73 10.79
N ALA A 30 6.54 15.03 11.90
CA ALA A 30 7.80 15.12 12.61
C ALA A 30 8.97 14.61 11.76
N MET A 31 8.79 13.49 11.07
CA MET A 31 9.81 12.92 10.17
C MET A 31 10.16 13.88 9.03
N LEU A 32 9.19 14.59 8.50
CA LEU A 32 9.36 15.52 7.39
C LEU A 32 9.76 16.93 7.85
N ASP A 33 9.94 17.12 9.15
CA ASP A 33 10.29 18.42 9.73
C ASP A 33 9.33 19.53 9.30
N ASP A 34 8.04 19.28 9.44
CA ASP A 34 6.97 20.18 9.03
C ASP A 34 6.27 20.80 10.26
N PRO A 35 6.85 21.86 10.85
CA PRO A 35 6.27 22.47 12.05
C PRO A 35 5.02 23.31 11.76
N ALA A 36 4.80 23.69 10.53
CA ALA A 36 3.65 24.51 10.14
C ALA A 36 2.38 23.69 10.00
N THR A 37 2.51 22.39 9.79
CA THR A 37 1.37 21.51 9.62
C THR A 37 0.82 21.11 10.98
N ARG A 38 -0.46 21.40 11.21
CA ARG A 38 -1.15 21.02 12.44
C ARG A 38 -2.26 20.04 12.10
N PHE A 39 -2.13 18.84 12.62
CA PHE A 39 -3.14 17.81 12.45
C PHE A 39 -3.92 17.61 13.72
N ALA A 40 -5.22 17.45 13.55
CA ALA A 40 -6.16 17.10 14.59
C ALA A 40 -7.25 16.20 13.99
N PRO A 41 -8.04 15.51 14.80
CA PRO A 41 -9.22 14.81 14.27
C PRO A 41 -10.06 15.73 13.38
N GLY A 42 -10.45 15.25 12.22
CA GLY A 42 -11.18 16.01 11.21
C GLY A 42 -10.33 16.80 10.22
N SER A 43 -9.02 16.92 10.45
CA SER A 43 -8.12 17.56 9.48
C SER A 43 -8.02 16.72 8.22
N ALA A 44 -7.88 17.41 7.08
CA ALA A 44 -7.63 16.76 5.80
C ALA A 44 -6.21 16.17 5.77
N LEU A 45 -6.10 14.92 5.36
CA LEU A 45 -4.82 14.28 5.13
C LEU A 45 -4.25 14.80 3.80
N PRO A 46 -2.99 15.26 3.76
CA PRO A 46 -2.41 15.72 2.50
C PRO A 46 -2.36 14.61 1.44
N PRO A 47 -2.38 14.97 0.15
CA PRO A 47 -2.20 13.98 -0.91
C PRO A 47 -0.93 13.14 -0.71
N LEU A 48 -1.02 11.85 -0.98
CA LEU A 48 0.01 10.82 -0.81
C LEU A 48 0.25 10.37 0.64
N TRP A 49 -0.26 11.06 1.64
CA TRP A 49 -0.07 10.65 3.03
C TRP A 49 -0.90 9.42 3.41
N GLN A 50 -1.82 8.98 2.57
CA GLN A 50 -2.47 7.68 2.74
C GLN A 50 -1.47 6.53 2.82
N TRP A 51 -0.24 6.70 2.31
CA TRP A 51 0.80 5.69 2.39
C TRP A 51 1.33 5.45 3.81
N PHE A 52 1.06 6.35 4.74
CA PHE A 52 1.34 6.10 6.16
C PHE A 52 0.26 5.27 6.84
N TYR A 53 -0.79 4.95 6.12
CA TYR A 53 -1.95 4.20 6.59
C TYR A 53 -2.17 2.95 5.75
N PHE A 54 -3.13 2.13 6.13
CA PHE A 54 -3.45 0.88 5.43
C PHE A 54 -2.26 -0.06 5.32
N LEU A 55 -1.38 -0.03 6.31
CA LEU A 55 -0.18 -0.85 6.32
C LEU A 55 -0.54 -2.31 6.60
N PRO A 56 0.15 -3.27 5.95
CA PRO A 56 -0.07 -4.67 6.25
C PRO A 56 0.36 -4.99 7.67
N ARG A 57 -0.42 -5.85 8.32
CA ARG A 57 -0.15 -6.34 9.67
C ARG A 57 -0.07 -7.84 9.61
N VAL A 58 1.14 -8.36 9.44
CA VAL A 58 1.39 -9.79 9.41
C VAL A 58 2.34 -10.16 10.51
N GLN A 59 2.24 -11.40 10.99
CA GLN A 59 3.17 -11.92 11.96
C GLN A 59 4.58 -11.93 11.38
N GLN A 60 5.57 -11.74 12.23
CA GLN A 60 6.98 -11.71 11.81
C GLN A 60 7.37 -12.97 11.04
N THR A 61 6.87 -14.13 11.44
CA THR A 61 7.13 -15.40 10.75
C THR A 61 6.56 -15.45 9.34
N MET A 62 5.65 -14.55 8.99
CA MET A 62 5.05 -14.45 7.67
C MET A 62 5.68 -13.35 6.81
N LEU A 63 6.77 -12.76 7.26
CA LEU A 63 7.53 -11.81 6.46
C LEU A 63 8.53 -12.56 5.58
N GLY A 64 8.72 -12.06 4.37
CA GLY A 64 9.79 -12.49 3.49
C GLY A 64 11.14 -11.89 3.87
N VAL A 65 12.18 -12.31 3.18
CA VAL A 65 13.54 -11.83 3.45
C VAL A 65 13.71 -10.32 3.20
N ASP A 66 12.85 -9.73 2.42
CA ASP A 66 12.84 -8.30 2.11
C ASP A 66 12.00 -7.46 3.08
N GLY A 67 11.44 -8.09 4.11
CA GLY A 67 10.59 -7.42 5.10
C GLY A 67 9.15 -7.19 4.64
N HIS A 68 8.79 -7.60 3.45
CA HIS A 68 7.39 -7.57 3.00
C HIS A 68 6.67 -8.84 3.42
N PRO A 69 5.33 -8.83 3.51
CA PRO A 69 4.57 -10.07 3.66
C PRO A 69 4.96 -11.07 2.58
N GLN A 70 5.01 -12.35 2.95
CA GLN A 70 5.29 -13.41 1.99
C GLN A 70 4.31 -13.35 0.82
N ARG A 71 4.82 -13.61 -0.37
CA ARG A 71 3.99 -13.70 -1.58
C ARG A 71 3.08 -14.91 -1.52
N GLY A 72 2.00 -14.86 -2.32
CA GLY A 72 1.02 -15.94 -2.38
C GLY A 72 -0.27 -15.64 -1.61
N GLY A 73 -0.34 -14.48 -0.93
CA GLY A 73 -1.56 -13.95 -0.38
C GLY A 73 -2.37 -13.18 -1.43
N PHE A 74 -2.37 -11.86 -1.35
CA PHE A 74 -2.97 -11.03 -2.39
C PHE A 74 -2.11 -11.03 -3.66
N MET A 75 -0.82 -10.81 -3.51
CA MET A 75 0.13 -10.81 -4.62
C MET A 75 0.51 -12.23 -5.01
N PRO A 76 0.64 -12.52 -6.32
CA PRO A 76 1.02 -13.86 -6.77
C PRO A 76 2.42 -14.24 -6.30
N PRO A 77 2.72 -15.55 -6.19
CA PRO A 77 4.02 -16.05 -5.74
C PRO A 77 5.09 -15.93 -6.82
N ILE A 78 5.37 -14.73 -7.26
CA ILE A 78 6.37 -14.47 -8.30
C ILE A 78 7.76 -14.82 -7.75
N PRO A 79 8.55 -15.63 -8.44
CA PRO A 79 9.80 -16.16 -7.89
C PRO A 79 10.99 -15.22 -8.00
N TYR A 80 10.81 -14.00 -8.52
CA TYR A 80 11.89 -13.06 -8.68
C TYR A 80 12.16 -12.31 -7.37
N PRO A 81 13.42 -12.22 -6.94
CA PRO A 81 13.71 -11.70 -5.59
C PRO A 81 13.58 -10.18 -5.48
N ARG A 82 13.70 -9.45 -6.56
CA ARG A 82 13.66 -7.99 -6.54
C ARG A 82 12.27 -7.46 -6.82
N ARG A 83 11.90 -6.43 -6.05
CA ARG A 83 10.67 -5.67 -6.27
C ARG A 83 11.06 -4.27 -6.70
N MET A 84 10.42 -3.76 -7.72
CA MET A 84 10.65 -2.40 -8.18
C MET A 84 9.33 -1.72 -8.45
N PHE A 85 9.25 -0.47 -8.00
CA PHE A 85 8.12 0.38 -8.31
C PHE A 85 8.35 1.04 -9.67
N ALA A 86 7.43 0.83 -10.60
CA ALA A 86 7.57 1.35 -11.96
C ALA A 86 6.90 2.71 -12.15
N GLY A 87 5.79 2.95 -11.47
CA GLY A 87 5.09 4.21 -11.60
C GLY A 87 3.66 4.13 -11.09
N ALA A 88 3.00 5.28 -11.02
CA ALA A 88 1.62 5.38 -10.60
C ALA A 88 0.93 6.54 -11.31
N ARG A 89 -0.38 6.43 -11.44
CA ARG A 89 -1.27 7.54 -11.79
C ARG A 89 -2.28 7.68 -10.67
N MET A 90 -2.42 8.89 -10.14
CA MET A 90 -3.29 9.14 -9.00
C MET A 90 -4.25 10.27 -9.30
N ARG A 91 -5.46 10.12 -8.77
CA ARG A 91 -6.48 11.17 -8.78
C ARG A 91 -7.01 11.33 -7.37
N PHE A 92 -7.05 12.55 -6.88
CA PHE A 92 -7.53 12.88 -5.55
C PHE A 92 -8.88 13.58 -5.69
N HIS A 93 -9.96 12.84 -5.50
CA HIS A 93 -11.31 13.39 -5.63
C HIS A 93 -11.75 14.16 -4.41
N ARG A 94 -11.39 13.64 -3.22
CA ARG A 94 -11.68 14.24 -1.92
C ARG A 94 -10.57 13.86 -0.96
N PRO A 95 -10.26 14.74 0.02
CA PRO A 95 -9.29 14.36 1.05
C PRO A 95 -9.86 13.29 1.97
N LEU A 96 -8.97 12.41 2.44
CA LEU A 96 -9.26 11.58 3.60
C LEU A 96 -9.16 12.46 4.84
N LEU A 97 -10.05 12.22 5.80
CA LEU A 97 -10.09 13.01 7.04
C LEU A 97 -9.58 12.18 8.21
N ILE A 98 -8.67 12.76 8.98
CA ILE A 98 -8.11 12.11 10.16
C ILE A 98 -9.23 11.79 11.15
N GLY A 99 -9.26 10.57 11.64
CA GLY A 99 -10.28 10.10 12.58
C GLY A 99 -11.54 9.55 11.93
N GLN A 100 -11.70 9.68 10.63
CA GLN A 100 -12.80 9.04 9.90
C GLN A 100 -12.34 7.74 9.26
N PRO A 101 -12.93 6.61 9.64
CA PRO A 101 -12.58 5.32 9.03
C PRO A 101 -12.69 5.35 7.52
N ALA A 102 -11.73 4.72 6.86
CA ALA A 102 -11.69 4.64 5.41
C ALA A 102 -11.33 3.23 4.98
N ARG A 103 -11.61 2.93 3.73
CA ARG A 103 -11.37 1.62 3.15
C ARG A 103 -10.50 1.76 1.91
N ARG A 104 -9.43 0.96 1.86
CA ARG A 104 -8.63 0.80 0.66
C ARG A 104 -9.05 -0.49 -0.04
N LYS A 105 -9.38 -0.38 -1.30
CA LYS A 105 -9.65 -1.52 -2.16
C LYS A 105 -8.59 -1.59 -3.24
N ALA A 106 -7.91 -2.70 -3.32
CA ALA A 106 -6.92 -2.97 -4.35
C ALA A 106 -7.41 -4.08 -5.28
N VAL A 107 -7.16 -3.93 -6.56
CA VAL A 107 -7.53 -4.92 -7.57
C VAL A 107 -6.33 -5.15 -8.47
N ILE A 108 -5.96 -6.41 -8.66
CA ILE A 108 -4.94 -6.77 -9.64
C ILE A 108 -5.57 -6.65 -11.03
N ARG A 109 -5.12 -5.70 -11.82
CA ARG A 109 -5.67 -5.45 -13.14
C ARG A 109 -4.99 -6.25 -14.23
N ASP A 110 -3.68 -6.48 -14.09
CA ASP A 110 -2.92 -7.18 -15.10
C ASP A 110 -1.61 -7.71 -14.50
N ILE A 111 -1.12 -8.78 -15.06
CA ILE A 111 0.18 -9.37 -14.73
C ILE A 111 0.80 -9.82 -16.04
N ARG A 112 1.97 -9.30 -16.36
CA ARG A 112 2.67 -9.64 -17.59
C ARG A 112 4.10 -10.01 -17.31
N LEU A 113 4.57 -11.08 -17.92
CA LEU A 113 5.98 -11.38 -17.99
C LEU A 113 6.59 -10.58 -19.14
N LYS A 114 7.61 -9.80 -18.83
CA LYS A 114 8.36 -9.05 -19.83
C LYS A 114 9.81 -9.47 -19.79
N SER A 115 10.37 -9.67 -20.98
CA SER A 115 11.80 -9.87 -21.13
C SER A 115 12.39 -8.63 -21.80
N GLY A 116 13.42 -8.08 -21.17
CA GLY A 116 14.14 -6.92 -21.68
C GLY A 116 15.61 -7.25 -21.94
N ARG A 117 16.26 -6.42 -22.71
CA ARG A 117 17.71 -6.47 -22.92
C ARG A 117 18.42 -5.62 -21.88
#